data_97d1860414ec8647fe77bd147ddeb3de
#
_entry.id   97d1860414ec8647fe77bd147ddeb3de
#
_cell.length_a   1.000
_cell.length_b   1.000
_cell.length_c   1.000
_cell.angle_alpha   90.00
_cell.angle_beta   90.00
_cell.angle_gamma   90.00
#
_symmetry.space_group_name_H-M   'P 1'
#
loop_
_entity.id
_entity.type
_entity.pdbx_description
1 polymer ?
#
loop_
_entity_poly.entity_id
_entity_poly.type
_entity_poly.pdbx_seq_one_letter_code
_entity_poly.pdbx_strand_id
1 'polypeptide(L)'
;MIDELMVQQQVKSVWQHMVGVMCLNLTYRKQVKKLLPKLFKRYPNATAYIRGRYKTQEKMLRPLGMSTVRAKRIRLMSMDFLSWNRKDARALYGIGKYGNDSYRIFYKNE
;
A
#
# COMPACT_ATOMS: atom_id res chain seq x y z
N MET A 1 -6.32 -1.85 14.08
CA MET A 1 -7.69 -1.41 13.70
C MET A 1 -7.76 0.09 13.45
N ILE A 2 -7.33 0.93 14.37
CA ILE A 2 -7.37 2.39 14.20
C ILE A 2 -6.54 2.82 12.98
N ASP A 3 -5.35 2.25 12.82
CA ASP A 3 -4.49 2.59 11.68
C ASP A 3 -5.11 2.17 10.36
N GLU A 4 -5.82 1.04 10.34
CA GLU A 4 -6.53 0.58 9.15
C GLU A 4 -7.67 1.53 8.79
N LEU A 5 -8.42 2.01 9.79
CA LEU A 5 -9.48 2.99 9.56
C LEU A 5 -8.93 4.29 9.00
N MET A 6 -7.77 4.73 9.49
CA MET A 6 -7.12 5.93 8.97
C MET A 6 -6.74 5.76 7.50
N VAL A 7 -6.16 4.62 7.14
CA VAL A 7 -5.80 4.33 5.75
C VAL A 7 -7.05 4.27 4.89
N GLN A 8 -8.11 3.60 5.37
CA GLN A 8 -9.35 3.48 4.63
C GLN A 8 -9.96 4.84 4.27
N GLN A 9 -9.83 5.82 5.15
CA GLN A 9 -10.34 7.16 4.90
C GLN A 9 -9.57 7.90 3.81
N GLN A 10 -8.33 7.51 3.53
CA GLN A 10 -7.45 8.18 2.56
C GLN A 10 -7.36 7.46 1.21
N VAL A 11 -7.92 6.27 1.10
CA VAL A 11 -7.75 5.45 -0.10
C VAL A 11 -9.05 5.31 -0.88
N LYS A 12 -8.92 5.08 -2.19
CA LYS A 12 -10.05 4.98 -3.11
C LYS A 12 -10.16 3.60 -3.76
N SER A 13 -9.23 2.70 -3.50
CA SER A 13 -9.20 1.38 -4.14
C SER A 13 -8.52 0.36 -3.23
N VAL A 14 -8.71 -0.92 -3.56
CA VAL A 14 -8.06 -2.00 -2.82
C VAL A 14 -6.54 -1.89 -2.91
N TRP A 15 -6.00 -1.58 -4.09
CA TRP A 15 -4.55 -1.42 -4.24
C TRP A 15 -4.02 -0.32 -3.32
N GLN A 16 -4.69 0.84 -3.30
CA GLN A 16 -4.28 1.95 -2.43
C GLN A 16 -4.35 1.55 -0.96
N HIS A 17 -5.36 0.78 -0.58
CA HIS A 17 -5.47 0.26 0.79
C HIS A 17 -4.25 -0.61 1.14
N MET A 18 -3.87 -1.52 0.24
CA MET A 18 -2.72 -2.39 0.47
C MET A 18 -1.41 -1.61 0.59
N VAL A 19 -1.23 -0.59 -0.25
CA VAL A 19 -0.06 0.29 -0.14
C VAL A 19 -0.03 0.98 1.23
N GLY A 20 -1.18 1.47 1.69
CA GLY A 20 -1.29 2.10 3.01
C GLY A 20 -0.92 1.15 4.14
N VAL A 21 -1.41 -0.09 4.09
CA VAL A 21 -1.05 -1.12 5.08
C VAL A 21 0.46 -1.34 5.11
N MET A 22 1.08 -1.47 3.94
CA MET A 22 2.53 -1.66 3.84
C MET A 22 3.30 -0.47 4.38
N CYS A 23 2.81 0.75 4.13
CA CYS A 23 3.46 1.97 4.62
C CYS A 23 3.35 2.11 6.14
N LEU A 24 2.27 1.60 6.76
CA LEU A 24 2.10 1.67 8.20
C LEU A 24 3.03 0.74 8.96
N ASN A 25 3.59 -0.26 8.31
CA ASN A 25 4.49 -1.20 8.95
C ASN A 25 5.77 -0.50 9.41
N LEU A 26 6.06 -0.54 10.72
CA LEU A 26 7.27 0.04 11.33
C LEU A 26 7.44 1.53 11.04
N THR A 27 6.33 2.29 10.99
CA THR A 27 6.41 3.72 10.75
C THR A 27 5.31 4.47 11.50
N TYR A 28 5.41 5.80 11.56
CA TYR A 28 4.46 6.64 12.28
C TYR A 28 3.28 6.99 11.38
N ARG A 29 2.05 6.84 11.93
CA ARG A 29 0.81 7.18 11.22
C ARG A 29 0.83 8.59 10.64
N LYS A 30 1.37 9.53 11.38
CA LYS A 30 1.42 10.93 10.98
C LYS A 30 2.17 11.13 9.66
N GLN A 31 3.28 10.43 9.50
CA GLN A 31 4.08 10.50 8.27
C GLN A 31 3.34 9.83 7.12
N VAL A 32 2.72 8.68 7.36
CA VAL A 32 1.94 7.97 6.34
C VAL A 32 0.78 8.85 5.88
N LYS A 33 0.06 9.46 6.81
CA LYS A 33 -1.08 10.34 6.51
C LYS A 33 -0.68 11.50 5.59
N LYS A 34 0.50 12.06 5.79
CA LYS A 34 1.01 13.14 4.93
C LYS A 34 1.43 12.64 3.55
N LEU A 35 1.98 11.43 3.48
CA LEU A 35 2.56 10.90 2.25
C LEU A 35 1.50 10.34 1.30
N LEU A 36 0.52 9.58 1.80
CA LEU A 36 -0.40 8.84 0.95
C LEU A 36 -1.10 9.71 -0.10
N PRO A 37 -1.64 10.89 0.22
CA PRO A 37 -2.28 11.71 -0.81
C PRO A 37 -1.33 12.09 -1.94
N LYS A 38 -0.08 12.41 -1.62
CA LYS A 38 0.92 12.75 -2.63
C LYS A 38 1.31 11.56 -3.49
N LEU A 39 1.48 10.39 -2.84
CA LEU A 39 1.84 9.17 -3.53
C LEU A 39 0.75 8.75 -4.52
N PHE A 40 -0.52 8.78 -4.08
CA PHE A 40 -1.64 8.36 -4.90
C PHE A 40 -2.01 9.37 -5.98
N LYS A 41 -1.66 10.62 -5.81
CA LYS A 41 -1.81 11.61 -6.88
C LYS A 41 -0.87 11.29 -8.04
N ARG A 42 0.35 10.86 -7.74
CA ARG A 42 1.33 10.50 -8.76
C ARG A 42 1.13 9.09 -9.28
N TYR A 43 0.78 8.15 -8.41
CA TYR A 43 0.60 6.74 -8.75
C TYR A 43 -0.78 6.28 -8.25
N PRO A 44 -1.84 6.52 -9.03
CA PRO A 44 -3.20 6.22 -8.55
C PRO A 44 -3.56 4.73 -8.53
N ASN A 45 -2.80 3.89 -9.22
CA ASN A 45 -3.07 2.45 -9.29
C ASN A 45 -1.79 1.66 -9.50
N ALA A 46 -1.91 0.31 -9.46
CA ALA A 46 -0.77 -0.59 -9.57
C ALA A 46 0.00 -0.41 -10.88
N THR A 47 -0.71 -0.26 -12.00
CA THR A 47 -0.07 -0.08 -13.30
C THR A 47 0.76 1.19 -13.35
N ALA A 48 0.21 2.29 -12.84
CA ALA A 48 0.93 3.56 -12.79
C ALA A 48 2.19 3.45 -11.94
N TYR A 49 2.10 2.74 -10.80
CA TYR A 49 3.25 2.55 -9.93
C TYR A 49 4.35 1.73 -10.61
N ILE A 50 3.98 0.62 -11.25
CA ILE A 50 4.94 -0.24 -11.94
C ILE A 50 5.66 0.50 -13.06
N ARG A 51 4.95 1.38 -13.77
CA ARG A 51 5.53 2.19 -14.85
C ARG A 51 6.38 3.35 -14.34
N GLY A 52 6.28 3.69 -13.06
CA GLY A 52 7.01 4.79 -12.46
C GLY A 52 8.50 4.48 -12.29
N ARG A 53 9.27 5.55 -12.11
CA ARG A 53 10.72 5.43 -11.91
C ARG A 53 11.00 5.05 -10.46
N TYR A 54 11.81 4.03 -10.27
CA TYR A 54 12.20 3.54 -8.96
C TYR A 54 12.80 4.64 -8.08
N LYS A 55 13.71 5.44 -8.65
CA LYS A 55 14.38 6.51 -7.88
C LYS A 55 13.39 7.56 -7.37
N THR A 56 12.39 7.88 -8.16
CA THR A 56 11.35 8.83 -7.74
C THR A 56 10.52 8.24 -6.59
N GLN A 57 10.16 6.98 -6.69
CA GLN A 57 9.39 6.29 -5.66
C GLN A 57 10.17 6.20 -4.35
N GLU A 58 11.46 5.84 -4.44
CA GLU A 58 12.33 5.77 -3.28
C GLU A 58 12.45 7.14 -2.60
N LYS A 59 12.62 8.19 -3.38
CA LYS A 59 12.71 9.56 -2.86
C LYS A 59 11.42 9.97 -2.15
N MET A 60 10.26 9.65 -2.72
CA MET A 60 8.97 9.97 -2.10
C MET A 60 8.76 9.25 -0.78
N LEU A 61 9.29 8.02 -0.65
CA LEU A 61 9.11 7.20 0.55
C LEU A 61 10.14 7.47 1.64
N ARG A 62 11.15 8.32 1.39
CA ARG A 62 12.20 8.63 2.37
C ARG A 62 11.69 9.04 3.75
N PRO A 63 10.64 9.87 3.85
CA PRO A 63 10.15 10.27 5.17
C PRO A 63 9.70 9.09 6.05
N LEU A 64 9.37 7.95 5.44
CA LEU A 64 8.95 6.76 6.19
C LEU A 64 10.14 5.92 6.68
N GLY A 65 11.34 6.20 6.19
CA GLY A 65 12.50 5.33 6.43
C GLY A 65 12.45 4.07 5.58
N MET A 66 13.56 3.36 5.48
CA MET A 66 13.67 2.12 4.69
C MET A 66 13.12 2.29 3.27
N SER A 67 13.36 3.45 2.67
CA SER A 67 12.69 3.84 1.42
C SER A 67 13.04 2.93 0.24
N THR A 68 14.28 2.46 0.17
CA THR A 68 14.71 1.52 -0.87
C THR A 68 13.92 0.21 -0.81
N VAL A 69 13.82 -0.36 0.39
CA VAL A 69 13.10 -1.61 0.62
C VAL A 69 11.59 -1.42 0.39
N ARG A 70 11.03 -0.33 0.90
CA ARG A 70 9.60 -0.05 0.74
C ARG A 70 9.22 0.14 -0.72
N ALA A 71 10.00 0.89 -1.48
CA ALA A 71 9.73 1.11 -2.90
C ALA A 71 9.71 -0.20 -3.67
N LYS A 72 10.68 -1.09 -3.38
CA LYS A 72 10.76 -2.41 -4.02
C LYS A 72 9.58 -3.30 -3.62
N ARG A 73 9.24 -3.33 -2.33
CA ARG A 73 8.14 -4.17 -1.84
C ARG A 73 6.80 -3.74 -2.41
N ILE A 74 6.54 -2.44 -2.50
CA ILE A 74 5.31 -1.94 -3.09
C ILE A 74 5.25 -2.31 -4.57
N ARG A 75 6.37 -2.27 -5.29
CA ARG A 75 6.43 -2.69 -6.69
C ARG A 75 6.10 -4.18 -6.84
N LEU A 76 6.69 -5.03 -6.00
CA LEU A 76 6.42 -6.47 -6.05
C LEU A 76 4.95 -6.78 -5.72
N MET A 77 4.41 -6.12 -4.70
CA MET A 77 2.98 -6.25 -4.37
C MET A 77 2.10 -5.80 -5.53
N SER A 78 2.48 -4.71 -6.20
CA SER A 78 1.71 -4.17 -7.33
C SER A 78 1.68 -5.15 -8.50
N MET A 79 2.80 -5.83 -8.76
CA MET A 79 2.87 -6.85 -9.80
C MET A 79 1.97 -8.04 -9.47
N ASP A 80 2.02 -8.51 -8.22
CA ASP A 80 1.11 -9.57 -7.76
C ASP A 80 -0.35 -9.14 -7.86
N PHE A 81 -0.64 -7.88 -7.54
CA PHE A 81 -1.99 -7.34 -7.58
C PHE A 81 -2.63 -7.47 -8.95
N LEU A 82 -1.87 -7.27 -10.01
CA LEU A 82 -2.41 -7.32 -11.37
C LEU A 82 -2.91 -8.71 -11.77
N SER A 83 -2.35 -9.78 -11.19
CA SER A 83 -2.77 -11.15 -11.48
C SER A 83 -3.55 -11.79 -10.32
N TRP A 84 -3.85 -11.02 -9.30
CA TRP A 84 -4.49 -11.52 -8.08
C TRP A 84 -5.96 -11.88 -8.32
N ASN A 85 -6.40 -13.03 -7.76
CA ASN A 85 -7.77 -13.53 -7.92
C ASN A 85 -8.79 -12.89 -6.97
N ARG A 86 -8.38 -11.93 -6.16
CA ARG A 86 -9.23 -11.20 -5.20
C ARG A 86 -9.78 -12.06 -4.05
N LYS A 87 -9.23 -13.24 -3.82
CA LYS A 87 -9.70 -14.12 -2.74
C LYS A 87 -8.94 -13.90 -1.43
N ASP A 88 -7.64 -14.18 -1.41
CA ASP A 88 -6.82 -14.09 -0.20
C ASP A 88 -5.71 -13.06 -0.42
N ALA A 89 -5.75 -11.98 0.36
CA ALA A 89 -4.77 -10.90 0.20
C ALA A 89 -3.36 -11.31 0.62
N ARG A 90 -3.21 -12.43 1.33
CA ARG A 90 -1.87 -12.96 1.66
C ARG A 90 -1.10 -13.43 0.43
N ALA A 91 -1.79 -13.63 -0.69
CA ALA A 91 -1.14 -13.91 -1.97
C ALA A 91 -0.36 -12.72 -2.51
N LEU A 92 -0.65 -11.51 -2.01
CA LEU A 92 0.05 -10.31 -2.41
C LEU A 92 1.35 -10.17 -1.62
N TYR A 93 2.44 -9.88 -2.32
CA TYR A 93 3.74 -9.70 -1.69
C TYR A 93 3.67 -8.65 -0.58
N GLY A 94 4.20 -8.99 0.60
CA GLY A 94 4.25 -8.06 1.74
C GLY A 94 2.95 -7.90 2.52
N ILE A 95 1.87 -8.57 2.12
CA ILE A 95 0.60 -8.55 2.82
C ILE A 95 0.45 -9.82 3.65
N GLY A 96 0.50 -9.67 4.98
CA GLY A 96 0.32 -10.78 5.90
C GLY A 96 -1.12 -10.89 6.40
N LYS A 97 -1.29 -11.63 7.51
CA LYS A 97 -2.61 -11.86 8.11
C LYS A 97 -3.35 -10.55 8.39
N TYR A 98 -2.65 -9.55 8.92
CA TYR A 98 -3.26 -8.28 9.31
C TYR A 98 -3.87 -7.55 8.11
N GLY A 99 -3.12 -7.46 7.01
CA GLY A 99 -3.64 -6.84 5.79
C GLY A 99 -4.77 -7.63 5.16
N ASN A 100 -4.71 -8.98 5.23
CA ASN A 100 -5.78 -9.81 4.73
C ASN A 100 -7.05 -9.66 5.55
N ASP A 101 -6.95 -9.60 6.87
CA ASP A 101 -8.10 -9.37 7.75
C ASP A 101 -8.75 -8.02 7.44
N SER A 102 -7.94 -6.99 7.25
CA SER A 102 -8.42 -5.66 6.87
C SER A 102 -9.17 -5.71 5.54
N TYR A 103 -8.63 -6.39 4.53
CA TYR A 103 -9.27 -6.54 3.24
C TYR A 103 -10.64 -7.23 3.37
N ARG A 104 -10.71 -8.30 4.15
CA ARG A 104 -11.95 -9.05 4.36
C ARG A 104 -13.02 -8.18 5.03
N ILE A 105 -12.61 -7.40 6.03
CA ILE A 105 -13.55 -6.54 6.77
C ILE A 105 -14.07 -5.42 5.88
N PHE A 106 -13.20 -4.71 5.16
CA PHE A 106 -13.58 -3.49 4.44
C PHE A 106 -14.13 -3.74 3.04
N TYR A 107 -13.80 -4.85 2.40
CA TYR A 107 -14.17 -5.08 1.01
C TYR A 107 -15.03 -6.31 0.79
N LYS A 108 -15.04 -7.26 1.72
CA LYS A 108 -15.84 -8.49 1.60
C LYS A 108 -16.91 -8.64 2.67
N ASN A 109 -16.99 -7.70 3.59
CA ASN A 109 -17.96 -7.72 4.70
C ASN A 109 -17.89 -9.00 5.55
N GLU A 110 -16.69 -9.50 5.73
CA GLU A 110 -16.46 -10.66 6.61
C GLU A 110 -15.85 -10.21 7.96
#